data_1db0b6b1c8b4ab76fda7839123564dd8
#
_entry.id   1db0b6b1c8b4ab76fda7839123564dd8
#
_cell.length_a   1.000
_cell.length_b   1.000
_cell.length_c   1.000
_cell.angle_alpha   90.00
_cell.angle_beta   90.00
_cell.angle_gamma   90.00
#
_symmetry.space_group_name_H-M   'P 1'
#
loop_
_entity.id
_entity.type
_entity.pdbx_description
1 polymer ?
#
loop_
_entity_poly.entity_id
_entity_poly.type
_entity_poly.pdbx_seq_one_letter_code
_entity_poly.pdbx_strand_id
1 'polypeptide(L)'
;METLEMAENVCLHVHPNDQFKDVSVNVEFMSPLVREELAGRLVLSLMLQDVCAQYPTKLEASRAFDELYGATLSMSDEPKGKADIFECSCTAADQRFLKEKDILKRQFELIGSFLLHPLASGERFSPELFEENRQKAVTMVRMALDQPMSYAADHAATLYGGYYADCNMPTEEELKTLTNVDTMKLYRDILEHAAVDIFVLGHVSLKDCAEAVRANLPFADRRADHDMIYLSSRSGFDEQKETRPIGQSYLVLLYDTQRNYLDPLEPALMLGNGILGALPTSFLFQEVREKRSLCYTIGSENSVYEGILKISTAMEAKNTDLARQLIEEQIR
;
A
#
# COMPACT_ATOMS: atom_id res chain seq x y z
N MET A 1 4.76 8.50 21.61
CA MET A 1 5.52 8.71 20.36
C MET A 1 6.25 10.04 20.48
N GLU A 2 7.53 10.06 20.15
CA GLU A 2 8.37 11.26 20.14
C GLU A 2 8.63 11.63 18.69
N THR A 3 8.58 12.93 18.35
CA THR A 3 8.76 13.39 16.96
C THR A 3 9.89 14.40 16.89
N LEU A 4 10.74 14.29 15.89
CA LEU A 4 11.84 15.22 15.60
C LEU A 4 11.82 15.58 14.11
N GLU A 5 11.74 16.84 13.79
CA GLU A 5 11.96 17.34 12.43
C GLU A 5 13.47 17.26 12.12
N MET A 6 13.81 16.46 11.11
CA MET A 6 15.18 16.22 10.67
C MET A 6 15.61 17.24 9.60
N ALA A 7 14.67 17.64 8.73
CA ALA A 7 14.75 18.69 7.71
C ALA A 7 13.31 19.15 7.39
N GLU A 8 13.14 20.21 6.60
CA GLU A 8 11.80 20.66 6.16
C GLU A 8 11.07 19.51 5.42
N ASN A 9 9.88 19.13 5.91
CA ASN A 9 9.10 17.98 5.42
C ASN A 9 9.83 16.63 5.50
N VAL A 10 10.70 16.47 6.48
CA VAL A 10 11.35 15.19 6.85
C VAL A 10 11.23 15.00 8.35
N CYS A 11 10.38 14.09 8.80
CA CYS A 11 10.12 13.84 10.20
C CYS A 11 10.55 12.44 10.65
N LEU A 12 11.13 12.37 11.86
CA LEU A 12 11.43 11.11 12.55
C LEU A 12 10.45 10.95 13.71
N HIS A 13 9.71 9.84 13.71
CA HIS A 13 8.75 9.46 14.73
C HIS A 13 9.24 8.20 15.45
N VAL A 14 9.54 8.32 16.72
CA VAL A 14 10.02 7.19 17.53
C VAL A 14 8.97 6.81 18.57
N HIS A 15 8.63 5.53 18.60
CA HIS A 15 7.76 4.95 19.62
C HIS A 15 8.55 3.93 20.45
N PRO A 16 9.22 4.36 21.55
CA PRO A 16 9.91 3.44 22.43
C PRO A 16 8.95 2.41 23.01
N ASN A 17 9.25 1.13 22.84
CA ASN A 17 8.39 0.04 23.31
C ASN A 17 9.22 -1.20 23.70
N ASP A 18 9.04 -1.67 24.92
CA ASP A 18 9.80 -2.82 25.49
C ASP A 18 9.10 -4.18 25.29
N GLN A 19 7.87 -4.18 24.77
CA GLN A 19 7.06 -5.38 24.62
C GLN A 19 7.49 -6.25 23.42
N PHE A 20 8.12 -5.64 22.41
CA PHE A 20 8.57 -6.34 21.21
C PHE A 20 10.00 -6.86 21.36
N LYS A 21 10.33 -7.89 20.58
CA LYS A 21 11.67 -8.49 20.48
C LYS A 21 12.41 -8.09 19.21
N ASP A 22 11.84 -7.16 18.48
CA ASP A 22 12.34 -6.59 17.25
C ASP A 22 12.24 -5.07 17.26
N VAL A 23 12.88 -4.47 16.30
CA VAL A 23 12.79 -3.05 15.97
C VAL A 23 12.30 -2.94 14.54
N SER A 24 11.19 -2.27 14.34
CA SER A 24 10.65 -1.97 13.02
C SER A 24 10.98 -0.52 12.63
N VAL A 25 11.45 -0.34 11.40
CA VAL A 25 11.72 0.96 10.80
C VAL A 25 10.94 1.04 9.49
N ASN A 26 10.07 2.04 9.37
CA ASN A 26 9.37 2.35 8.14
C ASN A 26 9.81 3.73 7.64
N VAL A 27 10.20 3.83 6.39
CA VAL A 27 10.51 5.09 5.70
C VAL A 27 9.46 5.28 4.62
N GLU A 28 8.57 6.24 4.82
CA GLU A 28 7.46 6.55 3.93
C GLU A 28 7.76 7.81 3.13
N PHE A 29 7.58 7.74 1.82
CA PHE A 29 7.68 8.85 0.88
C PHE A 29 6.28 9.18 0.38
N MET A 30 5.77 10.33 0.80
CA MET A 30 4.43 10.78 0.45
C MET A 30 4.50 11.84 -0.66
N SER A 31 3.83 11.58 -1.77
CA SER A 31 3.71 12.45 -2.92
C SER A 31 2.27 12.51 -3.45
N PRO A 32 1.90 13.48 -4.30
CA PRO A 32 0.61 13.45 -4.98
C PRO A 32 0.44 12.18 -5.80
N LEU A 33 -0.79 11.63 -5.80
CA LEU A 33 -1.15 10.51 -6.66
C LEU A 33 -1.19 10.96 -8.13
N VAL A 34 -0.37 10.35 -8.95
CA VAL A 34 -0.31 10.55 -10.40
C VAL A 34 -0.51 9.19 -11.08
N ARG A 35 -1.65 9.02 -11.76
CA ARG A 35 -2.06 7.74 -12.36
C ARG A 35 -0.99 7.14 -13.27
N GLU A 36 -0.32 7.99 -14.06
CA GLU A 36 0.70 7.59 -15.01
C GLU A 36 1.98 7.06 -14.36
N GLU A 37 2.19 7.31 -13.07
CA GLU A 37 3.36 6.86 -12.31
C GLU A 37 3.19 5.48 -11.69
N LEU A 38 1.96 4.99 -11.50
CA LEU A 38 1.69 3.75 -10.76
C LEU A 38 2.40 2.53 -11.33
N ALA A 39 2.54 2.44 -12.66
CA ALA A 39 3.31 1.37 -13.30
C ALA A 39 4.80 1.42 -12.90
N GLY A 40 5.37 2.61 -12.86
CA GLY A 40 6.76 2.83 -12.42
C GLY A 40 6.94 2.54 -10.93
N ARG A 41 6.02 2.99 -10.09
CA ARG A 41 6.03 2.77 -8.63
C ARG A 41 5.94 1.30 -8.27
N LEU A 42 5.04 0.55 -8.92
CA LEU A 42 4.94 -0.90 -8.74
C LEU A 42 6.26 -1.61 -9.13
N VAL A 43 6.87 -1.24 -10.25
CA VAL A 43 8.15 -1.83 -10.67
C VAL A 43 9.27 -1.44 -9.71
N LEU A 44 9.31 -0.20 -9.21
CA LEU A 44 10.28 0.25 -8.20
C LEU A 44 10.17 -0.54 -6.91
N SER A 45 8.95 -0.73 -6.37
CA SER A 45 8.73 -1.48 -5.14
C SER A 45 9.24 -2.92 -5.24
N LEU A 46 9.03 -3.58 -6.38
CA LEU A 46 9.52 -4.93 -6.64
C LEU A 46 11.05 -4.98 -6.81
N MET A 47 11.61 -3.98 -7.48
CA MET A 47 13.02 -3.99 -7.90
C MET A 47 13.98 -3.60 -6.78
N LEU A 48 13.65 -2.54 -6.02
CA LEU A 48 14.55 -1.97 -5.02
C LEU A 48 14.77 -2.89 -3.81
N GLN A 49 13.84 -3.81 -3.52
CA GLN A 49 14.00 -4.78 -2.44
C GLN A 49 14.84 -6.02 -2.82
N ASP A 50 15.07 -6.29 -4.12
CA ASP A 50 15.75 -7.50 -4.57
C ASP A 50 17.27 -7.42 -4.37
N VAL A 51 17.89 -6.32 -4.82
CA VAL A 51 19.34 -6.11 -4.83
C VAL A 51 19.70 -4.62 -4.79
N CYS A 52 20.92 -4.31 -4.42
CA CYS A 52 21.46 -2.94 -4.46
C CYS A 52 22.94 -2.94 -4.92
N ALA A 53 23.54 -1.76 -5.07
CA ALA A 53 24.92 -1.66 -5.54
C ALA A 53 25.92 -2.37 -4.59
N GLN A 54 25.66 -2.39 -3.29
CA GLN A 54 26.49 -3.08 -2.29
C GLN A 54 26.27 -4.60 -2.32
N TYR A 55 25.05 -5.05 -2.64
CA TYR A 55 24.64 -6.46 -2.70
C TYR A 55 24.03 -6.74 -4.08
N PRO A 56 24.87 -6.87 -5.13
CA PRO A 56 24.40 -6.90 -6.53
C PRO A 56 23.75 -8.21 -6.95
N THR A 57 23.77 -9.23 -6.10
CA THR A 57 23.07 -10.51 -6.34
C THR A 57 22.09 -10.86 -5.23
N LYS A 58 21.02 -11.57 -5.56
CA LYS A 58 20.03 -12.04 -4.57
C LYS A 58 20.66 -12.90 -3.45
N LEU A 59 21.74 -13.62 -3.76
CA LEU A 59 22.47 -14.39 -2.76
C LEU A 59 23.22 -13.48 -1.77
N GLU A 60 23.87 -12.42 -2.26
CA GLU A 60 24.55 -11.45 -1.41
C GLU A 60 23.55 -10.66 -0.56
N ALA A 61 22.42 -10.23 -1.15
CA ALA A 61 21.34 -9.60 -0.43
C ALA A 61 20.78 -10.51 0.68
N SER A 62 20.48 -11.78 0.37
CA SER A 62 20.00 -12.75 1.37
C SER A 62 21.00 -12.95 2.51
N ARG A 63 22.31 -13.03 2.20
CA ARG A 63 23.35 -13.14 3.24
C ARG A 63 23.41 -11.91 4.14
N ALA A 64 23.24 -10.70 3.59
CA ALA A 64 23.21 -9.48 4.38
C ALA A 64 22.06 -9.47 5.40
N PHE A 65 20.88 -9.96 4.99
CA PHE A 65 19.75 -10.15 5.91
C PHE A 65 20.01 -11.23 6.97
N ASP A 66 20.60 -12.36 6.58
CA ASP A 66 20.96 -13.44 7.51
C ASP A 66 22.02 -12.97 8.54
N GLU A 67 23.01 -12.19 8.10
CA GLU A 67 24.03 -11.59 8.97
C GLU A 67 23.46 -10.54 9.95
N LEU A 68 22.27 -10.03 9.66
CA LEU A 68 21.48 -9.19 10.56
C LEU A 68 20.37 -9.98 11.28
N TYR A 69 20.69 -11.24 11.61
CA TYR A 69 19.79 -12.16 12.35
C TYR A 69 18.45 -12.40 11.68
N GLY A 70 18.44 -12.51 10.36
CA GLY A 70 17.23 -12.74 9.57
C GLY A 70 16.34 -11.49 9.51
N ALA A 71 16.95 -10.31 9.43
CA ALA A 71 16.21 -9.07 9.17
C ALA A 71 15.38 -9.21 7.89
N THR A 72 14.26 -8.52 7.84
CA THR A 72 13.41 -8.43 6.66
C THR A 72 13.41 -7.01 6.11
N LEU A 73 13.43 -6.86 4.80
CA LEU A 73 13.22 -5.60 4.13
C LEU A 73 12.18 -5.81 3.03
N SER A 74 11.22 -4.93 2.96
CA SER A 74 10.20 -4.90 1.91
C SER A 74 9.98 -3.48 1.43
N MET A 75 9.59 -3.35 0.17
CA MET A 75 9.13 -2.08 -0.37
C MET A 75 7.74 -2.26 -0.96
N SER A 76 6.88 -1.30 -0.72
CA SER A 76 5.50 -1.25 -1.21
C SER A 76 5.17 0.14 -1.72
N ASP A 77 4.11 0.20 -2.48
CA ASP A 77 3.54 1.43 -2.99
C ASP A 77 2.02 1.35 -2.82
N GLU A 78 1.42 2.35 -2.20
CA GLU A 78 0.00 2.33 -1.85
C GLU A 78 -0.63 3.71 -2.07
N PRO A 79 -1.53 3.83 -3.06
CA PRO A 79 -2.36 5.03 -3.21
C PRO A 79 -3.33 5.20 -2.03
N LYS A 80 -3.46 6.43 -1.53
CA LYS A 80 -4.36 6.82 -0.43
C LYS A 80 -5.02 8.18 -0.72
N GLY A 81 -6.23 8.17 -1.25
CA GLY A 81 -6.94 9.39 -1.65
C GLY A 81 -6.22 10.14 -2.76
N LYS A 82 -5.70 11.34 -2.49
CA LYS A 82 -4.86 12.11 -3.43
C LYS A 82 -3.36 11.84 -3.27
N ALA A 83 -2.99 11.04 -2.29
CA ALA A 83 -1.61 10.72 -2.00
C ALA A 83 -1.22 9.35 -2.58
N ASP A 84 0.06 9.21 -2.79
CA ASP A 84 0.73 7.96 -3.09
C ASP A 84 1.89 7.79 -2.11
N ILE A 85 1.92 6.66 -1.40
CA ILE A 85 2.88 6.36 -0.35
C ILE A 85 3.82 5.24 -0.82
N PHE A 86 5.06 5.62 -1.13
CA PHE A 86 6.11 4.64 -1.36
C PHE A 86 6.81 4.35 -0.03
N GLU A 87 6.76 3.11 0.43
CA GLU A 87 7.26 2.69 1.74
C GLU A 87 8.45 1.73 1.61
N CYS A 88 9.46 1.94 2.45
CA CYS A 88 10.51 0.97 2.74
C CYS A 88 10.40 0.54 4.21
N SER A 89 10.00 -0.70 4.44
CA SER A 89 9.87 -1.29 5.77
C SER A 89 11.03 -2.26 6.05
N CYS A 90 11.65 -2.14 7.22
CA CYS A 90 12.70 -3.05 7.65
C CYS A 90 12.49 -3.44 9.12
N THR A 91 12.50 -4.75 9.40
CA THR A 91 12.41 -5.27 10.76
C THR A 91 13.64 -6.09 11.08
N ALA A 92 14.27 -5.82 12.22
CA ALA A 92 15.44 -6.53 12.70
C ALA A 92 15.29 -6.91 14.18
N ALA A 93 15.97 -7.96 14.62
CA ALA A 93 15.93 -8.41 16.01
C ALA A 93 16.48 -7.35 16.97
N ASP A 94 15.84 -7.18 18.12
CA ASP A 94 16.30 -6.25 19.14
C ASP A 94 17.66 -6.69 19.71
N GLN A 95 18.63 -5.81 19.64
CA GLN A 95 19.99 -6.03 20.13
C GLN A 95 20.09 -6.39 21.61
N ARG A 96 19.03 -6.16 22.43
CA ARG A 96 19.01 -6.61 23.83
C ARG A 96 19.18 -8.13 23.94
N PHE A 97 18.63 -8.87 23.00
CA PHE A 97 18.62 -10.33 22.97
C PHE A 97 19.79 -10.95 22.21
N LEU A 98 20.68 -10.12 21.64
CA LEU A 98 21.79 -10.53 20.80
C LEU A 98 23.14 -10.24 21.47
N LYS A 99 24.20 -10.82 20.90
CA LYS A 99 25.59 -10.55 21.35
C LYS A 99 26.06 -9.18 20.84
N GLU A 100 25.80 -8.91 19.58
CA GLU A 100 26.09 -7.65 18.91
C GLU A 100 25.16 -6.54 19.42
N LYS A 101 25.71 -5.32 19.56
CA LYS A 101 24.99 -4.16 20.10
C LYS A 101 24.88 -3.00 19.10
N ASP A 102 25.17 -3.26 17.83
CA ASP A 102 25.13 -2.31 16.73
C ASP A 102 24.03 -2.61 15.70
N ILE A 103 23.04 -3.43 16.07
CA ILE A 103 21.99 -3.91 15.17
C ILE A 103 21.19 -2.75 14.60
N LEU A 104 20.74 -1.79 15.42
CA LEU A 104 20.00 -0.62 14.96
C LEU A 104 20.78 0.16 13.88
N LYS A 105 22.09 0.39 14.12
CA LYS A 105 22.94 1.08 13.15
C LYS A 105 23.01 0.31 11.83
N ARG A 106 23.27 -1.00 11.88
CA ARG A 106 23.36 -1.88 10.70
C ARG A 106 22.01 -1.99 9.98
N GLN A 107 20.89 -1.92 10.69
CA GLN A 107 19.55 -1.88 10.11
C GLN A 107 19.38 -0.62 9.25
N PHE A 108 19.76 0.55 9.74
CA PHE A 108 19.72 1.78 8.95
C PHE A 108 20.75 1.79 7.81
N GLU A 109 21.92 1.21 7.97
CA GLU A 109 22.90 1.01 6.88
C GLU A 109 22.30 0.13 5.77
N LEU A 110 21.57 -0.92 6.14
CA LEU A 110 20.89 -1.79 5.19
C LEU A 110 19.78 -1.03 4.44
N ILE A 111 18.90 -0.31 5.14
CA ILE A 111 17.86 0.53 4.54
C ILE A 111 18.48 1.52 3.56
N GLY A 112 19.50 2.26 3.97
CA GLY A 112 20.21 3.23 3.12
C GLY A 112 20.81 2.60 1.88
N SER A 113 21.39 1.40 2.00
CA SER A 113 22.00 0.68 0.89
C SER A 113 20.96 0.29 -0.18
N PHE A 114 19.81 -0.25 0.21
CA PHE A 114 18.76 -0.66 -0.72
C PHE A 114 17.98 0.53 -1.27
N LEU A 115 17.67 1.51 -0.42
CA LEU A 115 16.82 2.64 -0.78
C LEU A 115 17.56 3.70 -1.62
N LEU A 116 18.83 4.02 -1.27
CA LEU A 116 19.55 5.15 -1.86
C LEU A 116 20.64 4.72 -2.86
N HIS A 117 21.02 3.46 -2.88
CA HIS A 117 22.10 2.96 -3.73
C HIS A 117 21.66 1.75 -4.58
N PRO A 118 20.65 1.94 -5.47
CA PRO A 118 20.16 0.87 -6.32
C PRO A 118 21.24 0.37 -7.29
N LEU A 119 21.05 -0.84 -7.82
CA LEU A 119 21.91 -1.39 -8.87
C LEU A 119 21.64 -0.66 -10.18
N ALA A 120 22.36 0.43 -10.42
CA ALA A 120 22.13 1.36 -11.51
C ALA A 120 23.44 1.88 -12.12
N SER A 121 23.40 2.35 -13.37
CA SER A 121 24.48 3.02 -14.06
C SER A 121 23.97 4.23 -14.82
N GLY A 122 24.40 5.43 -14.43
CA GLY A 122 23.96 6.69 -15.01
C GLY A 122 22.46 6.92 -14.76
N GLU A 123 21.68 7.00 -15.83
CA GLU A 123 20.25 7.30 -15.79
C GLU A 123 19.37 6.05 -15.94
N ARG A 124 19.88 4.87 -15.64
CA ARG A 124 19.18 3.61 -15.78
C ARG A 124 19.53 2.62 -14.68
N PHE A 125 18.55 1.87 -14.23
CA PHE A 125 18.79 0.64 -13.46
C PHE A 125 19.45 -0.44 -14.33
N SER A 126 19.99 -1.50 -13.70
CA SER A 126 20.42 -2.68 -14.46
C SER A 126 19.30 -3.10 -15.41
N PRO A 127 19.58 -3.25 -16.71
CA PRO A 127 18.56 -3.63 -17.70
C PRO A 127 17.89 -4.97 -17.37
N GLU A 128 18.68 -5.93 -16.89
CA GLU A 128 18.22 -7.27 -16.54
C GLU A 128 17.27 -7.21 -15.32
N LEU A 129 17.66 -6.46 -14.28
CA LEU A 129 16.87 -6.27 -13.07
C LEU A 129 15.54 -5.55 -13.38
N PHE A 130 15.60 -4.49 -14.18
CA PHE A 130 14.40 -3.75 -14.59
C PHE A 130 13.44 -4.67 -15.37
N GLU A 131 13.92 -5.38 -16.37
CA GLU A 131 13.05 -6.22 -17.20
C GLU A 131 12.46 -7.40 -16.42
N GLU A 132 13.24 -8.04 -15.53
CA GLU A 132 12.74 -9.10 -14.65
C GLU A 132 11.57 -8.58 -13.79
N ASN A 133 11.72 -7.43 -13.16
CA ASN A 133 10.69 -6.88 -12.25
C ASN A 133 9.49 -6.29 -13.01
N ARG A 134 9.71 -5.72 -14.20
CA ARG A 134 8.62 -5.34 -15.09
C ARG A 134 7.75 -6.54 -15.50
N GLN A 135 8.35 -7.68 -15.83
CA GLN A 135 7.61 -8.91 -16.15
C GLN A 135 6.90 -9.49 -14.92
N LYS A 136 7.51 -9.41 -13.72
CA LYS A 136 6.83 -9.76 -12.46
C LYS A 136 5.59 -8.89 -12.26
N ALA A 137 5.69 -7.57 -12.44
CA ALA A 137 4.56 -6.65 -12.30
C ALA A 137 3.43 -6.99 -13.29
N VAL A 138 3.74 -7.24 -14.56
CA VAL A 138 2.75 -7.69 -15.56
C VAL A 138 2.05 -8.97 -15.11
N THR A 139 2.81 -9.93 -14.58
CA THR A 139 2.24 -11.20 -14.11
C THR A 139 1.35 -10.98 -12.89
N MET A 140 1.74 -10.12 -11.94
CA MET A 140 0.96 -9.81 -10.75
C MET A 140 -0.38 -9.15 -11.12
N VAL A 141 -0.38 -8.16 -12.00
CA VAL A 141 -1.60 -7.49 -12.47
C VAL A 141 -2.53 -8.47 -13.17
N ARG A 142 -1.98 -9.30 -14.07
CA ARG A 142 -2.77 -10.33 -14.76
C ARG A 142 -3.40 -11.30 -13.77
N MET A 143 -2.63 -11.84 -12.84
CA MET A 143 -3.13 -12.76 -11.81
C MET A 143 -4.19 -12.12 -10.91
N ALA A 144 -4.06 -10.83 -10.58
CA ALA A 144 -5.06 -10.11 -9.81
C ALA A 144 -6.37 -9.99 -10.59
N LEU A 145 -6.32 -9.61 -11.86
CA LEU A 145 -7.51 -9.44 -12.71
C LEU A 145 -8.10 -10.78 -13.19
N ASP A 146 -7.34 -11.87 -13.15
CA ASP A 146 -7.87 -13.22 -13.37
C ASP A 146 -8.76 -13.69 -12.20
N GLN A 147 -8.68 -13.04 -11.03
CA GLN A 147 -9.60 -13.26 -9.92
C GLN A 147 -10.91 -12.51 -10.16
N PRO A 148 -12.07 -13.18 -10.31
CA PRO A 148 -13.30 -12.52 -10.72
C PRO A 148 -13.78 -11.42 -9.78
N MET A 149 -13.55 -11.53 -8.47
CA MET A 149 -13.90 -10.48 -7.50
C MET A 149 -13.00 -9.25 -7.67
N SER A 150 -11.70 -9.44 -7.85
CA SER A 150 -10.76 -8.34 -8.07
C SER A 150 -11.07 -7.61 -9.39
N TYR A 151 -11.39 -8.37 -10.44
CA TYR A 151 -11.85 -7.84 -11.71
C TYR A 151 -13.12 -6.97 -11.54
N ALA A 152 -14.13 -7.48 -10.83
CA ALA A 152 -15.37 -6.75 -10.58
C ALA A 152 -15.12 -5.48 -9.74
N ALA A 153 -14.22 -5.53 -8.75
CA ALA A 153 -13.87 -4.38 -7.92
C ALA A 153 -13.14 -3.30 -8.73
N ASP A 154 -12.18 -3.67 -9.57
CA ASP A 154 -11.45 -2.78 -10.46
C ASP A 154 -12.41 -2.04 -11.43
N HIS A 155 -13.33 -2.79 -12.04
CA HIS A 155 -14.32 -2.21 -12.93
C HIS A 155 -15.33 -1.32 -12.19
N ALA A 156 -15.73 -1.67 -10.98
CA ALA A 156 -16.57 -0.83 -10.14
C ALA A 156 -15.88 0.48 -9.78
N ALA A 157 -14.58 0.45 -9.43
CA ALA A 157 -13.78 1.64 -9.17
C ALA A 157 -13.65 2.51 -10.43
N THR A 158 -13.37 1.91 -11.59
CA THR A 158 -13.32 2.60 -12.89
C THR A 158 -14.65 3.27 -13.22
N LEU A 159 -15.78 2.59 -13.00
CA LEU A 159 -17.13 3.15 -13.19
C LEU A 159 -17.41 4.30 -12.21
N TYR A 160 -16.93 4.19 -10.99
CA TYR A 160 -17.04 5.23 -9.98
C TYR A 160 -16.25 6.49 -10.39
N GLY A 161 -15.02 6.34 -10.88
CA GLY A 161 -14.17 7.41 -11.39
C GLY A 161 -13.45 8.23 -10.33
N GLY A 162 -12.76 9.30 -10.75
CA GLY A 162 -11.95 10.17 -9.90
C GLY A 162 -10.78 9.45 -9.25
N TYR A 163 -10.25 10.00 -8.17
CA TYR A 163 -9.09 9.41 -7.45
C TYR A 163 -9.29 7.96 -7.02
N TYR A 164 -10.52 7.52 -6.78
CA TYR A 164 -10.79 6.13 -6.46
C TYR A 164 -10.48 5.18 -7.63
N ALA A 165 -10.79 5.61 -8.85
CA ALA A 165 -10.38 4.88 -10.06
C ALA A 165 -8.86 4.95 -10.29
N ASP A 166 -8.26 6.11 -9.97
CA ASP A 166 -6.82 6.31 -10.12
C ASP A 166 -6.00 5.45 -9.13
N CYS A 167 -6.60 4.99 -8.04
CA CYS A 167 -5.99 4.02 -7.11
C CYS A 167 -5.96 2.57 -7.63
N ASN A 168 -6.59 2.27 -8.78
CA ASN A 168 -6.53 0.93 -9.37
C ASN A 168 -5.10 0.56 -9.77
N MET A 169 -4.82 -0.74 -9.77
CA MET A 169 -3.55 -1.27 -10.26
C MET A 169 -3.26 -0.77 -11.69
N PRO A 170 -1.98 -0.60 -12.05
CA PRO A 170 -1.63 -0.27 -13.42
C PRO A 170 -2.08 -1.36 -14.39
N THR A 171 -2.36 -1.00 -15.62
CA THR A 171 -2.72 -1.94 -16.68
C THR A 171 -1.49 -2.66 -17.23
N GLU A 172 -1.69 -3.80 -17.88
CA GLU A 172 -0.60 -4.50 -18.61
C GLU A 172 0.04 -3.60 -19.68
N GLU A 173 -0.74 -2.72 -20.32
CA GLU A 173 -0.24 -1.85 -21.38
C GLU A 173 0.67 -0.75 -20.81
N GLU A 174 0.28 -0.14 -19.70
CA GLU A 174 1.11 0.82 -18.97
C GLU A 174 2.44 0.19 -18.55
N LEU A 175 2.42 -1.03 -18.03
CA LEU A 175 3.63 -1.78 -17.66
C LEU A 175 4.50 -2.15 -18.88
N LYS A 176 3.90 -2.52 -20.01
CA LYS A 176 4.64 -2.89 -21.24
C LYS A 176 5.29 -1.67 -21.91
N THR A 177 4.68 -0.52 -21.81
CA THR A 177 5.20 0.74 -22.38
C THR A 177 6.18 1.46 -21.43
N LEU A 178 6.22 1.10 -20.16
CA LEU A 178 7.12 1.67 -19.17
C LEU A 178 8.58 1.49 -19.56
N THR A 179 9.37 2.58 -19.52
CA THR A 179 10.81 2.54 -19.83
C THR A 179 11.66 2.59 -18.57
N ASN A 180 12.85 1.99 -18.63
CA ASN A 180 13.83 2.05 -17.54
C ASN A 180 14.26 3.49 -17.21
N VAL A 181 14.34 4.37 -18.24
CA VAL A 181 14.69 5.79 -18.05
C VAL A 181 13.60 6.53 -17.26
N ASP A 182 12.33 6.31 -17.61
CA ASP A 182 11.22 6.98 -16.92
C ASP A 182 11.09 6.45 -15.48
N THR A 183 11.32 5.14 -15.26
CA THR A 183 11.38 4.57 -13.91
C THR A 183 12.52 5.17 -13.07
N MET A 184 13.70 5.42 -13.67
CA MET A 184 14.81 6.07 -12.97
C MET A 184 14.51 7.55 -12.65
N LYS A 185 13.83 8.26 -13.55
CA LYS A 185 13.39 9.64 -13.29
C LYS A 185 12.41 9.68 -12.11
N LEU A 186 11.40 8.80 -12.14
CA LEU A 186 10.42 8.67 -11.05
C LEU A 186 11.08 8.35 -9.71
N TYR A 187 12.02 7.42 -9.67
CA TYR A 187 12.79 7.10 -8.46
C TYR A 187 13.50 8.32 -7.89
N ARG A 188 14.16 9.11 -8.74
CA ARG A 188 14.84 10.34 -8.32
C ARG A 188 13.84 11.39 -7.83
N ASP A 189 12.71 11.54 -8.52
CA ASP A 189 11.68 12.48 -8.14
C ASP A 189 11.09 12.16 -6.75
N ILE A 190 10.79 10.90 -6.48
CA ILE A 190 10.36 10.44 -5.15
C ILE A 190 11.42 10.79 -4.09
N LEU A 191 12.70 10.45 -4.34
CA LEU A 191 13.77 10.72 -3.38
C LEU A 191 14.05 12.20 -3.15
N GLU A 192 13.82 13.07 -4.12
CA GLU A 192 14.15 14.48 -4.05
C GLU A 192 12.99 15.37 -3.58
N HIS A 193 11.73 14.97 -3.87
CA HIS A 193 10.60 15.87 -3.68
C HIS A 193 9.51 15.38 -2.74
N ALA A 194 9.34 14.06 -2.56
CA ALA A 194 8.31 13.52 -1.66
C ALA A 194 8.55 13.93 -0.19
N ALA A 195 7.51 14.23 0.58
CA ALA A 195 7.64 14.33 2.03
C ALA A 195 8.09 13.00 2.62
N VAL A 196 8.87 13.02 3.70
CA VAL A 196 9.40 11.80 4.31
C VAL A 196 9.02 11.72 5.77
N ASP A 197 8.35 10.63 6.13
CA ASP A 197 8.12 10.24 7.51
C ASP A 197 8.87 8.93 7.81
N ILE A 198 9.67 8.96 8.89
CA ILE A 198 10.45 7.80 9.34
C ILE A 198 9.89 7.36 10.68
N PHE A 199 9.26 6.19 10.71
CA PHE A 199 8.69 5.61 11.92
C PHE A 199 9.60 4.54 12.48
N VAL A 200 9.92 4.60 13.77
CA VAL A 200 10.72 3.59 14.47
C VAL A 200 9.97 3.11 15.70
N LEU A 201 9.72 1.80 15.76
CA LEU A 201 9.03 1.14 16.85
C LEU A 201 9.92 0.05 17.46
N GLY A 202 10.12 0.06 18.77
CA GLY A 202 10.89 -0.95 19.49
C GLY A 202 11.65 -0.39 20.68
N HIS A 203 12.60 -1.15 21.22
CA HIS A 203 13.46 -0.69 22.30
C HIS A 203 14.60 0.21 21.79
N VAL A 204 14.27 1.45 21.54
CA VAL A 204 15.14 2.46 20.92
C VAL A 204 14.97 3.82 21.62
N SER A 205 15.95 4.70 21.48
CA SER A 205 15.85 6.09 21.88
C SER A 205 15.75 7.02 20.67
N LEU A 206 15.07 8.15 20.83
CA LEU A 206 15.02 9.19 19.78
C LEU A 206 16.42 9.64 19.36
N LYS A 207 17.35 9.75 20.32
CA LYS A 207 18.74 10.16 20.05
C LYS A 207 19.44 9.16 19.12
N ASP A 208 19.39 7.86 19.45
CA ASP A 208 20.11 6.83 18.68
C ASP A 208 19.50 6.71 17.27
N CYS A 209 18.16 6.79 17.15
CA CYS A 209 17.47 6.81 15.86
C CYS A 209 17.88 8.04 15.03
N ALA A 210 17.90 9.24 15.62
CA ALA A 210 18.30 10.45 14.92
C ALA A 210 19.75 10.43 14.42
N GLU A 211 20.66 9.85 15.22
CA GLU A 211 22.05 9.64 14.80
C GLU A 211 22.14 8.65 13.62
N ALA A 212 21.38 7.55 13.67
CA ALA A 212 21.33 6.55 12.61
C ALA A 212 20.73 7.10 11.30
N VAL A 213 19.65 7.88 11.40
CA VAL A 213 19.03 8.58 10.25
C VAL A 213 20.03 9.53 9.60
N ARG A 214 20.68 10.44 10.38
CA ARG A 214 21.65 11.39 9.82
C ARG A 214 22.82 10.71 9.11
N ALA A 215 23.23 9.53 9.59
CA ALA A 215 24.35 8.80 9.01
C ALA A 215 24.00 8.06 7.72
N ASN A 216 22.75 7.56 7.58
CA ASN A 216 22.41 6.61 6.54
C ASN A 216 21.29 7.10 5.60
N LEU A 217 20.47 8.07 6.03
CA LEU A 217 19.34 8.62 5.28
C LEU A 217 19.43 10.17 5.28
N PRO A 218 20.43 10.76 4.62
CA PRO A 218 20.71 12.20 4.66
C PRO A 218 19.74 12.99 3.76
N PHE A 219 18.45 12.97 4.09
CA PHE A 219 17.46 13.73 3.36
C PHE A 219 17.62 15.24 3.61
N ALA A 220 17.56 16.02 2.53
CA ALA A 220 17.56 17.49 2.57
C ALA A 220 16.14 18.06 2.71
N ASP A 221 16.03 19.38 2.88
CA ASP A 221 14.77 20.11 2.87
C ASP A 221 13.96 19.85 1.60
N ARG A 222 12.64 19.68 1.74
CA ARG A 222 11.73 19.31 0.66
C ARG A 222 10.54 20.25 0.60
N ARG A 223 10.08 20.50 -0.62
CA ARG A 223 8.82 21.22 -0.86
C ARG A 223 7.76 20.22 -1.25
N ALA A 224 7.07 19.66 -0.26
CA ALA A 224 5.99 18.71 -0.48
C ALA A 224 4.63 19.41 -0.49
N ASP A 225 3.74 18.96 -1.36
CA ASP A 225 2.34 19.33 -1.30
C ASP A 225 1.63 18.43 -0.28
N HIS A 226 1.01 19.05 0.72
CA HIS A 226 0.33 18.32 1.81
C HIS A 226 -1.19 18.24 1.64
N ASP A 227 -1.76 18.78 0.56
CA ASP A 227 -3.21 18.65 0.31
C ASP A 227 -3.55 17.27 -0.28
N MET A 228 -3.48 16.26 0.59
CA MET A 228 -3.69 14.86 0.26
C MET A 228 -5.13 14.38 0.51
N ILE A 229 -5.98 15.26 1.04
CA ILE A 229 -7.35 14.91 1.44
C ILE A 229 -8.25 14.92 0.22
N TYR A 230 -8.96 13.84 0.02
CA TYR A 230 -10.02 13.73 -0.96
C TYR A 230 -11.36 13.42 -0.29
N LEU A 231 -12.41 14.08 -0.77
CA LEU A 231 -13.79 13.68 -0.51
C LEU A 231 -14.46 13.48 -1.85
N SER A 232 -14.92 12.27 -2.08
CA SER A 232 -15.80 12.01 -3.21
C SER A 232 -17.09 12.82 -3.07
N SER A 233 -17.56 13.40 -4.15
CA SER A 233 -18.80 14.17 -4.19
C SER A 233 -19.66 13.73 -5.37
N ARG A 234 -19.74 12.43 -5.62
CA ARG A 234 -20.53 11.90 -6.72
C ARG A 234 -22.03 11.95 -6.39
N SER A 235 -22.84 12.34 -7.36
CA SER A 235 -24.29 12.26 -7.30
C SER A 235 -24.80 11.37 -8.44
N GLY A 236 -25.81 10.55 -8.16
CA GLY A 236 -26.43 9.67 -9.15
C GLY A 236 -26.14 8.19 -8.91
N PHE A 237 -26.62 7.36 -9.83
CA PHE A 237 -26.47 5.92 -9.81
C PHE A 237 -26.01 5.45 -11.18
N ASP A 238 -24.95 4.68 -11.22
CA ASP A 238 -24.47 4.00 -12.41
C ASP A 238 -24.37 2.51 -12.17
N GLU A 239 -24.68 1.74 -13.20
CA GLU A 239 -24.62 0.28 -13.15
C GLU A 239 -23.97 -0.25 -14.42
N GLN A 240 -23.03 -1.18 -14.25
CA GLN A 240 -22.46 -1.95 -15.35
C GLN A 240 -22.66 -3.44 -15.07
N LYS A 241 -23.05 -4.20 -16.08
CA LYS A 241 -23.19 -5.65 -16.02
C LYS A 241 -22.42 -6.29 -17.16
N GLU A 242 -21.59 -7.24 -16.81
CA GLU A 242 -20.85 -8.06 -17.77
C GLU A 242 -21.20 -9.55 -17.57
N THR A 243 -21.27 -10.31 -18.67
CA THR A 243 -21.50 -11.75 -18.63
C THR A 243 -20.25 -12.46 -19.10
N ARG A 244 -19.70 -13.31 -18.26
CA ARG A 244 -18.51 -14.11 -18.50
C ARG A 244 -18.79 -15.61 -18.29
N PRO A 245 -18.06 -16.54 -18.93
CA PRO A 245 -18.24 -17.99 -18.76
C PRO A 245 -17.60 -18.47 -17.45
N ILE A 246 -18.12 -18.00 -16.31
CA ILE A 246 -17.65 -18.34 -14.96
C ILE A 246 -18.82 -18.92 -14.14
N GLY A 247 -18.49 -19.74 -13.13
CA GLY A 247 -19.50 -20.50 -12.37
C GLY A 247 -20.32 -19.70 -11.35
N GLN A 248 -19.93 -18.45 -11.07
CA GLN A 248 -20.57 -17.58 -10.06
C GLN A 248 -20.76 -16.18 -10.59
N SER A 249 -21.71 -15.45 -10.01
CA SER A 249 -21.84 -14.00 -10.17
C SER A 249 -21.14 -13.27 -9.02
N TYR A 250 -20.50 -12.17 -9.34
CA TYR A 250 -19.82 -11.27 -8.42
C TYR A 250 -20.51 -9.92 -8.48
N LEU A 251 -20.87 -9.38 -7.33
CA LEU A 251 -21.53 -8.09 -7.18
C LEU A 251 -20.66 -7.19 -6.31
N VAL A 252 -20.33 -6.02 -6.81
CA VAL A 252 -19.66 -4.95 -6.07
C VAL A 252 -20.56 -3.72 -6.07
N LEU A 253 -20.84 -3.19 -4.88
CA LEU A 253 -21.60 -1.98 -4.66
C LEU A 253 -20.71 -0.95 -4.00
N LEU A 254 -20.69 0.27 -4.51
CA LEU A 254 -19.92 1.39 -3.96
C LEU A 254 -20.90 2.49 -3.52
N TYR A 255 -20.73 2.96 -2.29
CA TYR A 255 -21.52 4.02 -1.69
C TYR A 255 -20.61 5.15 -1.24
N ASP A 256 -20.95 6.38 -1.62
CA ASP A 256 -20.30 7.58 -1.13
C ASP A 256 -20.72 7.84 0.32
N THR A 257 -19.76 7.82 1.25
CA THR A 257 -20.01 8.10 2.66
C THR A 257 -19.93 9.60 2.98
N GLN A 258 -19.34 10.39 2.07
CA GLN A 258 -19.04 11.81 2.26
C GLN A 258 -18.20 12.11 3.51
N ARG A 259 -17.37 11.13 3.93
CA ARG A 259 -16.53 11.21 5.12
C ARG A 259 -15.17 10.64 4.83
N ASN A 260 -14.15 11.28 5.37
CA ASN A 260 -12.78 10.80 5.30
C ASN A 260 -12.21 10.59 6.71
N TYR A 261 -10.96 10.15 6.79
CA TYR A 261 -10.27 9.83 8.04
C TYR A 261 -10.09 11.03 9.01
N LEU A 262 -10.28 12.28 8.56
CA LEU A 262 -10.27 13.48 9.43
C LEU A 262 -11.65 13.82 10.00
N ASP A 263 -12.71 13.17 9.54
CA ASP A 263 -14.06 13.42 10.05
C ASP A 263 -14.17 12.91 11.50
N PRO A 264 -14.66 13.72 12.45
CA PRO A 264 -14.86 13.28 13.83
C PRO A 264 -15.77 12.06 14.00
N LEU A 265 -16.60 11.75 13.00
CA LEU A 265 -17.49 10.59 12.98
C LEU A 265 -16.87 9.35 12.29
N GLU A 266 -15.63 9.45 11.78
CA GLU A 266 -14.95 8.30 11.16
C GLU A 266 -14.91 7.07 12.10
N PRO A 267 -14.57 7.17 13.40
CA PRO A 267 -14.62 6.02 14.30
C PRO A 267 -16.01 5.39 14.42
N ALA A 268 -17.06 6.19 14.33
CA ALA A 268 -18.44 5.68 14.31
C ALA A 268 -18.77 4.96 13.00
N LEU A 269 -18.27 5.47 11.88
CA LEU A 269 -18.39 4.82 10.56
C LEU A 269 -17.64 3.49 10.54
N MET A 270 -16.45 3.42 11.14
CA MET A 270 -15.67 2.17 11.28
C MET A 270 -16.46 1.12 12.10
N LEU A 271 -17.03 1.51 13.23
CA LEU A 271 -17.88 0.62 14.03
C LEU A 271 -19.16 0.21 13.26
N GLY A 272 -19.81 1.16 12.58
CA GLY A 272 -20.95 0.90 11.73
C GLY A 272 -20.65 -0.10 10.62
N ASN A 273 -19.50 0.02 9.96
CA ASN A 273 -19.01 -0.95 8.97
C ASN A 273 -18.79 -2.35 9.61
N GLY A 274 -18.24 -2.41 10.82
CA GLY A 274 -18.10 -3.66 11.58
C GLY A 274 -19.45 -4.36 11.77
N ILE A 275 -20.46 -3.62 12.19
CA ILE A 275 -21.84 -4.12 12.41
C ILE A 275 -22.49 -4.48 11.07
N LEU A 276 -22.31 -3.67 10.02
CA LEU A 276 -22.92 -3.88 8.73
C LEU A 276 -22.38 -5.13 8.02
N GLY A 277 -21.07 -5.23 7.80
CA GLY A 277 -20.53 -6.28 6.93
C GLY A 277 -19.09 -6.72 7.16
N ALA A 278 -18.28 -6.01 7.96
CA ALA A 278 -16.88 -6.36 8.12
C ALA A 278 -16.63 -7.52 9.14
N LEU A 279 -17.56 -7.80 10.03
CA LEU A 279 -17.43 -8.86 11.03
C LEU A 279 -18.21 -10.12 10.64
N PRO A 280 -17.79 -11.32 11.10
CA PRO A 280 -18.54 -12.57 10.89
C PRO A 280 -19.94 -12.60 11.54
N THR A 281 -20.20 -11.68 12.47
CA THR A 281 -21.50 -11.50 13.15
C THR A 281 -22.31 -10.34 12.59
N SER A 282 -21.88 -9.74 11.51
CA SER A 282 -22.48 -8.57 10.87
C SER A 282 -23.87 -8.87 10.28
N PHE A 283 -24.64 -7.82 10.05
CA PHE A 283 -25.97 -7.92 9.45
C PHE A 283 -25.95 -8.56 8.06
N LEU A 284 -25.03 -8.14 7.20
CA LEU A 284 -24.90 -8.73 5.85
C LEU A 284 -24.58 -10.22 5.93
N PHE A 285 -23.68 -10.62 6.81
CA PHE A 285 -23.31 -12.01 6.98
C PHE A 285 -24.51 -12.82 7.49
N GLN A 286 -25.23 -12.34 8.53
CA GLN A 286 -26.36 -13.04 9.12
C GLN A 286 -27.58 -13.11 8.20
N GLU A 287 -27.96 -11.99 7.57
CA GLU A 287 -29.19 -11.90 6.80
C GLU A 287 -29.08 -12.48 5.39
N VAL A 288 -27.94 -12.30 4.73
CA VAL A 288 -27.78 -12.70 3.31
C VAL A 288 -27.15 -14.08 3.20
N ARG A 289 -26.10 -14.36 4.00
CA ARG A 289 -25.38 -15.63 3.94
C ARG A 289 -26.00 -16.70 4.84
N GLU A 290 -26.10 -16.47 6.15
CA GLU A 290 -26.50 -17.52 7.09
C GLU A 290 -27.98 -17.86 7.01
N LYS A 291 -28.88 -16.88 7.11
CA LYS A 291 -30.32 -17.13 7.14
C LYS A 291 -30.90 -17.54 5.79
N ARG A 292 -30.33 -17.07 4.69
CA ARG A 292 -30.90 -17.25 3.36
C ARG A 292 -30.03 -18.04 2.40
N SER A 293 -28.77 -18.31 2.76
CA SER A 293 -27.84 -19.10 1.95
C SER A 293 -27.71 -18.59 0.51
N LEU A 294 -27.76 -17.27 0.31
CA LEU A 294 -27.77 -16.67 -1.04
C LEU A 294 -26.38 -16.53 -1.62
N CYS A 295 -25.34 -16.43 -0.78
CA CYS A 295 -23.98 -16.17 -1.21
C CYS A 295 -22.96 -17.03 -0.43
N TYR A 296 -21.78 -17.22 -1.00
CA TYR A 296 -20.65 -17.92 -0.36
C TYR A 296 -19.85 -16.96 0.52
N THR A 297 -19.67 -15.74 0.04
CA THR A 297 -18.96 -14.68 0.74
C THR A 297 -19.72 -13.38 0.60
N ILE A 298 -19.74 -12.58 1.66
CA ILE A 298 -20.24 -11.21 1.65
C ILE A 298 -19.47 -10.43 2.69
N GLY A 299 -19.14 -9.18 2.37
CA GLY A 299 -18.46 -8.29 3.30
C GLY A 299 -18.54 -6.85 2.87
N SER A 300 -18.26 -5.97 3.81
CA SER A 300 -18.11 -4.53 3.56
C SER A 300 -16.74 -4.02 4.01
N GLU A 301 -16.25 -3.03 3.30
CA GLU A 301 -14.97 -2.36 3.54
C GLU A 301 -15.16 -0.86 3.41
N ASN A 302 -14.60 -0.10 4.34
CA ASN A 302 -14.65 1.34 4.33
C ASN A 302 -13.30 1.91 3.87
N SER A 303 -13.28 2.57 2.71
CA SER A 303 -12.11 3.29 2.19
C SER A 303 -12.15 4.71 2.75
N VAL A 304 -11.44 4.92 3.86
CA VAL A 304 -11.51 6.17 4.65
C VAL A 304 -10.85 7.36 3.96
N TYR A 305 -9.91 7.11 3.06
CA TYR A 305 -9.22 8.18 2.32
C TYR A 305 -10.07 8.72 1.17
N GLU A 306 -10.86 7.88 0.53
CA GLU A 306 -11.74 8.23 -0.59
C GLU A 306 -13.18 8.47 -0.16
N GLY A 307 -13.54 8.12 1.08
CA GLY A 307 -14.89 8.27 1.60
C GLY A 307 -15.89 7.30 0.96
N ILE A 308 -15.49 6.06 0.72
CA ILE A 308 -16.27 5.04 0.02
C ILE A 308 -16.50 3.83 0.91
N LEU A 309 -17.76 3.39 1.00
CA LEU A 309 -18.13 2.08 1.51
C LEU A 309 -18.31 1.12 0.33
N LYS A 310 -17.47 0.09 0.28
CA LYS A 310 -17.53 -1.00 -0.68
C LYS A 310 -18.21 -2.21 -0.08
N ILE A 311 -19.19 -2.80 -0.75
CA ILE A 311 -19.80 -4.07 -0.40
C ILE A 311 -19.56 -5.04 -1.55
N SER A 312 -19.03 -6.22 -1.23
CA SER A 312 -18.72 -7.23 -2.23
C SER A 312 -19.27 -8.59 -1.83
N THR A 313 -19.76 -9.34 -2.82
CA THR A 313 -20.34 -10.67 -2.60
C THR A 313 -20.22 -11.56 -3.82
N ALA A 314 -20.14 -12.88 -3.61
CA ALA A 314 -20.12 -13.90 -4.65
C ALA A 314 -21.25 -14.90 -4.42
N MET A 315 -22.05 -15.17 -5.48
CA MET A 315 -23.26 -15.97 -5.39
C MET A 315 -23.60 -16.69 -6.70
N GLU A 316 -24.65 -17.51 -6.68
CA GLU A 316 -25.26 -17.98 -7.93
C GLU A 316 -26.00 -16.84 -8.65
N ALA A 317 -25.91 -16.80 -9.98
CA ALA A 317 -26.47 -15.71 -10.80
C ALA A 317 -27.97 -15.45 -10.55
N LYS A 318 -28.75 -16.49 -10.27
CA LYS A 318 -30.19 -16.38 -9.97
C LYS A 318 -30.49 -15.59 -8.68
N ASN A 319 -29.52 -15.46 -7.79
CA ASN A 319 -29.67 -14.83 -6.48
C ASN A 319 -29.28 -13.35 -6.47
N THR A 320 -28.71 -12.81 -7.55
CA THR A 320 -28.09 -11.47 -7.61
C THR A 320 -29.07 -10.36 -7.21
N ASP A 321 -30.28 -10.34 -7.79
CA ASP A 321 -31.25 -9.28 -7.54
C ASP A 321 -31.76 -9.32 -6.09
N LEU A 322 -32.03 -10.52 -5.56
CA LEU A 322 -32.48 -10.67 -4.18
C LEU A 322 -31.35 -10.31 -3.18
N ALA A 323 -30.10 -10.72 -3.46
CA ALA A 323 -28.96 -10.36 -2.62
C ALA A 323 -28.76 -8.83 -2.58
N ARG A 324 -28.84 -8.18 -3.75
CA ARG A 324 -28.77 -6.71 -3.84
C ARG A 324 -29.88 -6.05 -3.01
N GLN A 325 -31.13 -6.46 -3.18
CA GLN A 325 -32.25 -5.91 -2.40
C GLN A 325 -32.00 -6.03 -0.89
N LEU A 326 -31.56 -7.21 -0.42
CA LEU A 326 -31.29 -7.45 1.00
C LEU A 326 -30.10 -6.61 1.52
N ILE A 327 -29.07 -6.42 0.71
CA ILE A 327 -27.94 -5.53 1.07
C ILE A 327 -28.47 -4.10 1.26
N GLU A 328 -29.27 -3.59 0.32
CA GLU A 328 -29.84 -2.24 0.39
C GLU A 328 -30.80 -2.07 1.59
N GLU A 329 -31.50 -3.13 2.00
CA GLU A 329 -32.33 -3.13 3.22
C GLU A 329 -31.50 -3.03 4.50
N GLN A 330 -30.28 -3.61 4.55
CA GLN A 330 -29.40 -3.55 5.73
C GLN A 330 -28.65 -2.21 5.87
N ILE A 331 -28.51 -1.44 4.80
CA ILE A 331 -27.86 -0.12 4.83
C ILE A 331 -28.82 0.96 5.36
N ARG A 332 -30.12 0.76 5.27
CA ARG A 332 -31.18 1.69 5.76
C ARG A 332 -31.41 1.57 7.26
#